data_16e7324e8ad5d68af8df70338c03e1e4
#
_entry.id   16e7324e8ad5d68af8df70338c03e1e4
#
_cell.length_a   1.000
_cell.length_b   1.000
_cell.length_c   1.000
_cell.angle_alpha   90.00
_cell.angle_beta   90.00
_cell.angle_gamma   90.00
#
_symmetry.space_group_name_H-M   'P 1'
#
loop_
_entity.id
_entity.type
_entity.pdbx_description
1 polymer ?
#
loop_
_entity_poly.entity_id
_entity_poly.type
_entity_poly.pdbx_seq_one_letter_code
_entity_poly.pdbx_strand_id
1 'polypeptide(L)'
;MNSLWKRALATGTAGIALAGGVGLAAASPAAAAERNVLQCSAWISDDVAIGDCYNPGTQLHAFSVRAICGWAPDAYSNWIYVKPGTSSSVGVRCGSLSSGVGGVAIEYGG
;
A
#
# COMPACT_ATOMS: atom_id res chain seq x y z
N MET A 1 -32.31 18.68 -24.62
CA MET A 1 -31.91 18.19 -24.36
C MET A 1 -31.73 18.54 -24.05
N ASN A 2 -31.65 17.76 -23.97
CA ASN A 2 -31.38 17.57 -23.82
C ASN A 2 -30.93 18.30 -23.85
N SER A 3 -30.81 17.74 -23.68
CA SER A 3 -30.56 17.79 -23.73
C SER A 3 -30.31 18.55 -23.73
N LEU A 4 -30.34 17.79 -23.64
CA LEU A 4 -30.06 17.87 -23.75
C LEU A 4 -29.84 18.70 -23.76
N TRP A 5 -30.37 17.90 -23.80
CA TRP A 5 -30.24 18.14 -23.99
C TRP A 5 -29.86 18.85 -23.96
N LYS A 6 -29.46 18.35 -23.39
CA LYS A 6 -29.23 18.29 -23.58
C LYS A 6 -28.71 18.89 -23.21
N ARG A 7 -28.94 18.48 -23.13
CA ARG A 7 -28.57 18.48 -23.13
C ARG A 7 -28.03 19.09 -22.63
N ALA A 8 -28.31 19.29 -23.20
CA ALA A 8 -27.99 19.18 -22.87
C ALA A 8 -27.61 19.71 -22.57
N LEU A 9 -27.67 18.84 -22.40
CA LEU A 9 -27.28 18.66 -22.22
C LEU A 9 -26.79 19.30 -21.93
N ALA A 10 -27.00 19.43 -22.19
CA ALA A 10 -26.66 19.16 -21.93
C ALA A 10 -26.28 19.80 -21.58
N THR A 11 -26.50 19.22 -21.44
CA THR A 11 -26.07 18.99 -21.13
C THR A 11 -25.63 19.61 -20.64
N GLY A 12 -25.81 19.74 -21.32
CA GLY A 12 -25.43 19.30 -20.90
C GLY A 12 -25.00 20.02 -20.54
N THR A 13 -24.82 19.67 -20.27
CA THR A 13 -24.38 19.36 -19.90
C THR A 13 -23.90 19.81 -19.44
N ALA A 14 -23.85 20.00 -19.77
CA ALA A 14 -23.37 19.48 -19.26
C ALA A 14 -22.97 19.90 -18.82
N GLY A 15 -23.06 19.99 -19.28
CA GLY A 15 -22.71 19.37 -18.75
C GLY A 15 -22.34 19.88 -18.37
N ILE A 16 -22.09 19.91 -18.16
CA ILE A 16 -21.70 19.39 -17.68
C ILE A 16 -21.24 19.79 -17.28
N ALA A 17 -21.17 20.08 -17.74
CA ALA A 17 -20.97 19.65 -16.98
C ALA A 17 -20.55 19.89 -16.63
N LEU A 18 -20.25 19.56 -16.65
CA LEU A 18 -19.86 18.93 -16.14
C LEU A 18 -19.48 19.25 -15.74
N ALA A 19 -19.78 19.74 -16.23
CA ALA A 19 -19.68 19.23 -15.50
C ALA A 19 -19.46 19.32 -15.13
N GLY A 20 -19.46 19.47 -15.68
CA GLY A 20 -19.49 18.82 -14.86
C GLY A 20 -19.41 18.80 -14.55
N GLY A 21 -19.49 18.37 -14.82
CA GLY A 21 -19.62 17.74 -14.10
C GLY A 21 -19.54 17.56 -13.85
N VAL A 22 -19.70 17.60 -14.14
CA VAL A 22 -19.79 16.96 -13.53
C VAL A 22 -19.66 16.49 -13.24
N GLY A 23 -19.59 16.32 -13.28
CA GLY A 23 -19.58 15.49 -12.81
C GLY A 23 -19.38 15.02 -12.71
N LEU A 24 -19.26 14.89 -12.74
CA LEU A 24 -19.16 14.24 -12.43
C LEU A 24 -18.95 13.50 -12.16
N ALA A 25 -18.92 13.31 -12.28
CA ALA A 25 -18.89 12.54 -11.87
C ALA A 25 -18.44 12.07 -11.49
N ALA A 26 -18.82 12.48 -11.79
CA ALA A 26 -18.13 12.10 -10.84
C ALA A 26 -17.07 11.23 -10.82
N ALA A 27 -15.99 11.55 -11.01
CA ALA A 27 -14.99 10.58 -10.92
C ALA A 27 -15.36 9.56 -9.88
N SER A 28 -15.24 8.32 -10.23
CA SER A 28 -15.54 7.29 -9.29
C SER A 28 -14.53 7.33 -8.14
N PRO A 29 -14.95 7.57 -6.95
CA PRO A 29 -14.04 7.48 -5.82
C PRO A 29 -13.44 6.10 -5.67
N ALA A 30 -14.12 5.09 -6.17
CA ALA A 30 -13.58 3.74 -6.09
C ALA A 30 -12.30 3.58 -6.87
N ALA A 31 -12.02 4.47 -7.82
CA ALA A 31 -10.78 4.40 -8.56
C ALA A 31 -9.57 4.83 -7.74
N ALA A 32 -9.78 5.55 -6.66
CA ALA A 32 -8.67 6.03 -5.86
C ALA A 32 -8.23 4.97 -4.87
N ALA A 33 -6.98 4.54 -4.97
CA ALA A 33 -6.41 3.62 -3.99
C ALA A 33 -6.08 4.39 -2.73
N GLU A 34 -6.33 3.78 -1.60
CA GLU A 34 -5.93 4.31 -0.32
C GLU A 34 -4.41 4.29 -0.23
N ARG A 35 -3.80 5.35 0.29
CA ARG A 35 -2.38 5.34 0.57
C ARG A 35 -2.06 4.24 1.56
N ASN A 36 -0.85 3.69 1.44
CA ASN A 36 -0.43 2.70 2.42
C ASN A 36 -0.36 3.38 3.78
N VAL A 37 -1.19 2.90 4.71
CA VAL A 37 -1.33 3.48 6.03
C VAL A 37 -0.84 2.55 7.12
N LEU A 38 -0.13 1.49 6.76
CA LEU A 38 0.34 0.50 7.72
C LEU A 38 1.17 1.18 8.81
N GLN A 39 0.92 0.78 10.05
CA GLN A 39 1.67 1.21 11.21
C GLN A 39 2.59 0.06 11.59
N CYS A 40 3.88 0.24 11.35
CA CYS A 40 4.83 -0.84 11.44
C CYS A 40 5.91 -0.58 12.47
N SER A 41 6.40 -1.66 13.06
CA SER A 41 7.58 -1.69 13.89
C SER A 41 8.55 -2.69 13.30
N ALA A 42 9.83 -2.44 13.45
CA ALA A 42 10.86 -3.35 12.96
C ALA A 42 11.98 -3.44 13.98
N TRP A 43 12.48 -4.66 14.20
CA TRP A 43 13.57 -4.86 15.16
C TRP A 43 14.33 -6.13 14.77
N ILE A 44 15.44 -6.35 15.45
CA ILE A 44 16.27 -7.54 15.25
C ILE A 44 16.26 -8.33 16.55
N SER A 45 15.96 -9.62 16.45
CA SER A 45 15.95 -10.51 17.60
C SER A 45 16.53 -11.84 17.17
N ASP A 46 17.51 -12.36 17.91
CA ASP A 46 18.14 -13.64 17.62
C ASP A 46 18.57 -13.76 16.16
N ASP A 47 19.18 -12.69 15.64
CA ASP A 47 19.69 -12.63 14.28
C ASP A 47 18.58 -12.80 13.22
N VAL A 48 17.37 -12.37 13.57
CA VAL A 48 16.23 -12.34 12.67
C VAL A 48 15.78 -10.89 12.55
N ALA A 49 15.60 -10.41 11.33
CA ALA A 49 14.98 -9.12 11.08
C ALA A 49 13.47 -9.32 11.09
N ILE A 50 12.79 -8.64 11.98
CA ILE A 50 11.36 -8.82 12.20
C ILE A 50 10.62 -7.53 11.88
N GLY A 51 9.53 -7.65 11.14
CA GLY A 51 8.62 -6.55 10.90
C GLY A 51 7.23 -6.94 11.33
N ASP A 52 6.53 -6.00 11.94
CA ASP A 52 5.16 -6.18 12.41
C ASP A 52 4.37 -4.96 12.02
N CYS A 53 3.27 -5.16 11.29
CA CYS A 53 2.47 -4.05 10.79
C CYS A 53 1.01 -4.25 11.13
N TYR A 54 0.37 -3.16 11.56
CA TYR A 54 -1.07 -3.08 11.77
C TYR A 54 -1.70 -2.23 10.68
N ASN A 55 -2.85 -2.65 10.17
CA ASN A 55 -3.55 -1.92 9.12
C ASN A 55 -4.77 -1.20 9.70
N PRO A 56 -4.67 0.12 9.97
CA PRO A 56 -5.81 0.89 10.43
C PRO A 56 -6.71 1.38 9.31
N GLY A 57 -6.37 1.09 8.06
CA GLY A 57 -7.10 1.58 6.90
C GLY A 57 -8.32 0.75 6.55
N THR A 58 -8.86 1.02 5.38
CA THR A 58 -10.06 0.35 4.89
C THR A 58 -9.78 -0.58 3.73
N GLN A 59 -8.55 -0.62 3.25
CA GLN A 59 -8.15 -1.45 2.11
C GLN A 59 -7.01 -2.37 2.52
N LEU A 60 -6.81 -3.41 1.73
CA LEU A 60 -5.70 -4.33 1.91
C LEU A 60 -4.39 -3.62 1.57
N HIS A 61 -3.40 -3.74 2.43
CA HIS A 61 -2.08 -3.21 2.20
C HIS A 61 -1.03 -4.28 2.40
N ALA A 62 0.12 -4.10 1.77
CA ALA A 62 1.17 -5.10 1.82
C ALA A 62 2.48 -4.49 2.29
N PHE A 63 3.30 -5.33 2.92
CA PHE A 63 4.66 -4.94 3.29
C PHE A 63 5.59 -6.13 3.12
N SER A 64 6.86 -5.84 3.09
CA SER A 64 7.92 -6.84 3.07
C SER A 64 9.00 -6.36 4.03
N VAL A 65 9.75 -7.27 4.60
CA VAL A 65 10.87 -6.96 5.49
C VAL A 65 12.16 -7.19 4.74
N ARG A 66 13.06 -6.22 4.80
CA ARG A 66 14.39 -6.36 4.24
C ARG A 66 15.39 -6.44 5.38
N ALA A 67 16.18 -7.49 5.40
CA ALA A 67 17.29 -7.65 6.32
C ALA A 67 18.56 -7.16 5.65
N ILE A 68 19.26 -6.25 6.28
CA ILE A 68 20.56 -5.77 5.79
C ILE A 68 21.60 -6.71 6.34
N CYS A 69 22.24 -7.46 5.45
CA CYS A 69 23.12 -8.53 5.82
C CYS A 69 24.58 -8.10 5.72
N GLY A 70 25.39 -8.51 6.69
CA GLY A 70 26.83 -8.28 6.60
C GLY A 70 27.45 -9.23 5.60
N TRP A 71 28.32 -8.71 4.73
CA TRP A 71 29.11 -9.50 3.78
C TRP A 71 28.27 -10.30 2.79
N ALA A 72 27.00 -9.92 2.59
CA ALA A 72 26.11 -10.62 1.69
C ALA A 72 25.02 -9.66 1.22
N PRO A 73 24.35 -9.95 0.09
CA PRO A 73 23.24 -9.15 -0.36
C PRO A 73 22.10 -9.13 0.68
N ASP A 74 21.32 -8.09 0.68
CA ASP A 74 20.14 -7.99 1.55
C ASP A 74 19.20 -9.16 1.28
N ALA A 75 18.52 -9.58 2.33
CA ALA A 75 17.51 -10.64 2.25
C ALA A 75 16.13 -10.02 2.41
N TYR A 76 15.15 -10.58 1.72
CA TYR A 76 13.78 -10.04 1.70
C TYR A 76 12.79 -11.12 2.08
N SER A 77 11.75 -10.74 2.82
CA SER A 77 10.62 -11.61 3.05
C SER A 77 9.71 -11.61 1.82
N ASN A 78 8.77 -12.56 1.77
CA ASN A 78 7.66 -12.46 0.84
C ASN A 78 6.83 -11.22 1.17
N TRP A 79 6.03 -10.79 0.21
CA TRP A 79 5.05 -9.74 0.47
C TRP A 79 3.96 -10.28 1.39
N ILE A 80 3.69 -9.54 2.45
CA ILE A 80 2.70 -9.91 3.45
C ILE A 80 1.52 -8.95 3.31
N TYR A 81 0.34 -9.49 3.10
CA TYR A 81 -0.88 -8.70 2.93
C TYR A 81 -1.61 -8.61 4.25
N VAL A 82 -1.92 -7.40 4.67
CA VAL A 82 -2.55 -7.12 5.96
C VAL A 82 -3.95 -6.60 5.72
N LYS A 83 -4.94 -7.34 6.17
CA LYS A 83 -6.35 -6.94 6.03
C LYS A 83 -6.65 -5.77 6.96
N PRO A 84 -7.63 -4.93 6.61
CA PRO A 84 -8.03 -3.83 7.49
C PRO A 84 -8.35 -4.33 8.89
N GLY A 85 -7.86 -3.59 9.88
CA GLY A 85 -8.13 -3.90 11.28
C GLY A 85 -7.33 -5.06 11.84
N THR A 86 -6.35 -5.58 11.11
CA THR A 86 -5.54 -6.72 11.58
C THR A 86 -4.06 -6.36 11.58
N SER A 87 -3.28 -7.24 12.18
CA SER A 87 -1.82 -7.14 12.24
C SER A 87 -1.20 -8.40 11.66
N SER A 88 0.00 -8.27 11.13
CA SER A 88 0.79 -9.40 10.66
C SER A 88 2.26 -9.15 10.93
N SER A 89 2.99 -10.21 11.17
CA SER A 89 4.43 -10.17 11.43
C SER A 89 5.14 -11.15 10.52
N VAL A 90 6.38 -10.81 10.19
CA VAL A 90 7.23 -11.71 9.41
C VAL A 90 8.67 -11.49 9.84
N GLY A 91 9.46 -12.57 9.79
CA GLY A 91 10.88 -12.52 10.10
C GLY A 91 11.70 -13.00 8.92
N VAL A 92 12.90 -12.46 8.80
CA VAL A 92 13.81 -12.79 7.71
C VAL A 92 15.21 -12.93 8.29
N ARG A 93 15.93 -13.97 7.85
CA ARG A 93 17.32 -14.22 8.24
C ARG A 93 18.22 -13.96 7.06
N CYS A 94 19.45 -13.58 7.38
CA CYS A 94 20.51 -13.56 6.38
C CYS A 94 21.02 -14.98 6.13
N GLY A 95 21.59 -15.20 4.96
CA GLY A 95 22.11 -16.50 4.61
C GLY A 95 23.31 -16.91 5.47
N SER A 96 23.70 -18.17 5.36
CA SER A 96 24.79 -18.74 6.18
C SER A 96 26.16 -18.12 5.84
N LEU A 97 26.29 -17.49 4.69
CA LEU A 97 27.54 -16.83 4.30
C LEU A 97 27.62 -15.40 4.84
N SER A 98 26.55 -14.90 5.46
CA SER A 98 26.53 -13.57 6.01
C SER A 98 27.08 -13.58 7.44
N SER A 99 27.61 -12.44 7.86
CA SER A 99 28.00 -12.25 9.27
C SER A 99 26.80 -12.01 10.18
N GLY A 100 25.60 -11.96 9.61
CA GLY A 100 24.37 -11.78 10.37
C GLY A 100 23.60 -10.55 9.96
N VAL A 101 22.48 -10.34 10.63
CA VAL A 101 21.61 -9.20 10.37
C VAL A 101 22.18 -7.96 11.05
N GLY A 102 22.52 -6.96 10.25
CA GLY A 102 23.03 -5.69 10.75
C GLY A 102 22.00 -4.55 10.74
N GLY A 103 20.86 -4.76 10.10
CA GLY A 103 19.82 -3.77 10.03
C GLY A 103 18.53 -4.36 9.51
N VAL A 104 17.45 -3.61 9.64
CA VAL A 104 16.12 -4.04 9.18
C VAL A 104 15.38 -2.84 8.62
N ALA A 105 14.64 -3.06 7.55
CA ALA A 105 13.82 -2.03 6.92
C ALA A 105 12.49 -2.62 6.49
N ILE A 106 11.46 -1.78 6.49
CA ILE A 106 10.14 -2.16 6.00
C ILE A 106 10.00 -1.58 4.60
N GLU A 107 9.61 -2.44 3.67
CA GLU A 107 9.27 -2.03 2.31
C GLU A 107 7.76 -2.05 2.18
N TYR A 108 7.18 -1.00 1.62
CA TYR A 108 5.74 -0.89 1.51
C TYR A 108 5.29 -1.19 0.09
N GLY A 109 4.24 -1.98 -0.02
CA GLY A 109 3.58 -2.24 -1.28
C GLY A 109 2.70 -1.06 -1.65
N GLY A 110 2.48 -0.89 -2.93
CA GLY A 110 1.70 0.23 -3.45
C GLY A 110 0.23 0.26 -3.09
#